data_58cf05c81cd68949d53ec5afac882b98
#
_entry.id   58cf05c81cd68949d53ec5afac882b98
#
_cell.length_a   1.000
_cell.length_b   1.000
_cell.length_c   1.000
_cell.angle_alpha   90.00
_cell.angle_beta   90.00
_cell.angle_gamma   90.00
#
_symmetry.space_group_name_H-M   'P 1'
#
loop_
_entity.id
_entity.type
_entity.pdbx_description
1 polymer ?
#
loop_
_entity_poly.entity_id
_entity_poly.type
_entity_poly.pdbx_seq_one_letter_code
_entity_poly.pdbx_strand_id
1 'polypeptide(L)'
;MIDVDKLSTLEYDGNPVDAFNQWYKKNTMGKSIIYFSGFLAECLSYEKNEPIGKMQKHVLNMSGRGEVQLTQFRHGERMYSYIARKMVE
;
A
#
# COMPACT_ATOMS: atom_id res chain seq x y z
N MET A 1 -9.99 -7.72 13.33
CA MET A 1 -8.52 -7.70 13.27
C MET A 1 -8.04 -8.23 11.92
N ILE A 2 -7.09 -7.54 11.31
CA ILE A 2 -6.54 -7.97 10.02
C ILE A 2 -5.51 -9.08 10.26
N ASP A 3 -5.68 -10.18 9.54
CA ASP A 3 -4.70 -11.27 9.56
C ASP A 3 -3.71 -11.01 8.41
N VAL A 4 -2.57 -10.41 8.74
CA VAL A 4 -1.57 -9.99 7.76
C VAL A 4 -1.04 -11.19 6.95
N ASP A 5 -0.96 -12.35 7.55
CA ASP A 5 -0.43 -13.54 6.86
C ASP A 5 -1.35 -14.03 5.75
N LYS A 6 -2.63 -13.61 5.78
CA LYS A 6 -3.60 -13.98 4.75
C LYS A 6 -3.74 -12.94 3.65
N LEU A 7 -3.08 -11.79 3.81
CA LEU A 7 -3.17 -10.73 2.80
C LEU A 7 -2.18 -10.96 1.68
N SER A 8 -2.61 -10.65 0.46
CA SER A 8 -1.72 -10.65 -0.69
C SER A 8 -0.85 -9.40 -0.68
N THR A 9 0.33 -9.50 -1.26
CA THR A 9 1.21 -8.35 -1.47
C THR A 9 1.04 -7.88 -2.91
N LEU A 10 0.96 -6.56 -3.09
CA LEU A 10 0.85 -5.97 -4.41
C LEU A 10 2.08 -6.31 -5.24
N GLU A 11 1.85 -6.90 -6.40
CA GLU A 11 2.90 -7.22 -7.35
C GLU A 11 2.88 -6.22 -8.48
N TYR A 12 4.05 -5.73 -8.86
CA TYR A 12 4.14 -4.80 -9.97
C TYR A 12 5.50 -4.95 -10.66
N ASP A 13 5.46 -4.73 -11.95
CA ASP A 13 6.58 -4.92 -12.85
C ASP A 13 6.72 -3.64 -13.67
N GLY A 14 6.87 -2.52 -12.98
CA GLY A 14 6.89 -1.20 -13.59
C GLY A 14 6.31 -0.17 -12.65
N ASN A 15 5.20 0.45 -13.04
CA ASN A 15 4.63 1.54 -12.24
C ASN A 15 3.74 1.01 -11.10
N PRO A 16 4.17 1.16 -9.83
CA PRO A 16 3.37 0.66 -8.71
C PRO A 16 2.05 1.40 -8.53
N VAL A 17 1.95 2.67 -8.96
CA VAL A 17 0.68 3.42 -8.90
C VAL A 17 -0.36 2.75 -9.80
N ASP A 18 0.03 2.38 -11.01
CA ASP A 18 -0.88 1.71 -11.93
C ASP A 18 -1.33 0.35 -11.39
N ALA A 19 -0.39 -0.40 -10.80
CA ALA A 19 -0.72 -1.70 -10.20
C ALA A 19 -1.71 -1.53 -9.06
N PHE A 20 -1.52 -0.52 -8.21
CA PHE A 20 -2.43 -0.24 -7.10
C PHE A 20 -3.82 0.14 -7.62
N ASN A 21 -3.89 0.98 -8.65
CA ASN A 21 -5.17 1.39 -9.22
C ASN A 21 -5.92 0.20 -9.84
N GLN A 22 -5.20 -0.71 -10.48
CA GLN A 22 -5.82 -1.93 -11.03
C GLN A 22 -6.37 -2.80 -9.91
N TRP A 23 -5.62 -2.99 -8.84
CA TRP A 23 -6.11 -3.73 -7.69
C TRP A 23 -7.37 -3.08 -7.12
N TYR A 24 -7.35 -1.76 -6.98
CA TYR A 24 -8.48 -1.02 -6.42
C TYR A 24 -9.75 -1.21 -7.25
N LYS A 25 -9.62 -1.16 -8.58
CA LYS A 25 -10.76 -1.33 -9.48
C LYS A 25 -11.32 -2.74 -9.50
N LYS A 26 -10.45 -3.74 -9.32
CA LYS A 26 -10.84 -5.15 -9.41
C LYS A 26 -11.47 -5.69 -8.14
N ASN A 27 -11.33 -5.01 -7.03
CA ASN A 27 -11.75 -5.53 -5.74
C ASN A 27 -12.93 -4.75 -5.17
N THR A 28 -13.67 -5.39 -4.26
CA THR A 28 -14.83 -4.79 -3.63
C THR A 28 -14.46 -4.14 -2.31
N MET A 29 -15.36 -3.31 -1.79
CA MET A 29 -15.21 -2.68 -0.48
C MET A 29 -14.90 -3.71 0.59
N GLY A 30 -13.96 -3.39 1.46
CA GLY A 30 -13.53 -4.25 2.56
C GLY A 30 -12.31 -5.10 2.26
N LYS A 31 -11.90 -5.19 0.99
CA LYS A 31 -10.68 -5.91 0.62
C LYS A 31 -9.44 -5.11 0.98
N SER A 32 -8.41 -5.81 1.41
CA SER A 32 -7.14 -5.20 1.81
C SER A 32 -5.98 -5.82 1.04
N ILE A 33 -4.91 -5.04 0.88
CA ILE A 33 -3.68 -5.50 0.25
C ILE A 33 -2.47 -4.88 0.94
N ILE A 34 -1.38 -5.62 0.98
CA ILE A 34 -0.10 -5.07 1.40
C ILE A 34 0.51 -4.37 0.18
N TYR A 35 0.59 -3.04 0.20
CA TYR A 35 1.12 -2.30 -0.96
C TYR A 35 2.62 -2.05 -0.88
N PHE A 36 3.21 -2.23 0.27
CA PHE A 36 4.66 -2.13 0.44
C PHE A 36 5.08 -2.90 1.69
N SER A 37 6.25 -3.54 1.62
CA SER A 37 6.87 -4.22 2.77
C SER A 37 8.28 -3.67 2.93
N GLY A 38 8.69 -3.44 4.17
CA GLY A 38 10.00 -2.92 4.51
C GLY A 38 9.89 -1.70 5.41
N PHE A 39 10.80 -0.74 5.26
CA PHE A 39 10.77 0.51 6.00
C PHE A 39 10.62 1.66 5.03
N LEU A 40 9.40 2.11 4.86
CA LEU A 40 9.03 3.08 3.83
C LEU A 40 9.77 4.41 3.96
N ALA A 41 9.96 4.90 5.19
CA ALA A 41 10.67 6.15 5.42
C ALA A 41 12.10 6.09 4.89
N GLU A 42 12.76 4.93 5.02
CA GLU A 42 14.10 4.72 4.49
C GLU A 42 14.11 4.73 2.96
N CYS A 43 13.12 4.05 2.35
CA CYS A 43 12.99 4.01 0.90
C CYS A 43 12.76 5.40 0.30
N LEU A 44 11.98 6.23 0.97
CA LEU A 44 11.66 7.58 0.49
C LEU A 44 12.83 8.54 0.56
N SER A 45 13.90 8.16 1.25
CA SER A 45 15.11 9.01 1.38
C SER A 45 16.00 8.96 0.14
N TYR A 46 15.74 8.04 -0.80
CA TYR A 46 16.60 7.83 -1.97
C TYR A 46 15.86 8.17 -3.25
N GLU A 47 16.50 8.94 -4.13
CA GLU A 47 15.93 9.31 -5.42
C GLU A 47 15.57 8.11 -6.29
N LYS A 48 16.37 7.04 -6.21
CA LYS A 48 16.12 5.82 -6.99
C LYS A 48 14.83 5.11 -6.59
N ASN A 49 14.22 5.52 -5.49
CA ASN A 49 12.94 4.96 -5.04
C ASN A 49 11.76 5.87 -5.36
N GLU A 50 11.92 6.74 -6.36
CA GLU A 50 10.86 7.65 -6.78
C GLU A 50 9.51 6.98 -7.08
N PRO A 51 9.47 5.82 -7.79
CA PRO A 51 8.19 5.14 -8.03
C PRO A 51 7.47 4.77 -6.73
N ILE A 52 8.21 4.34 -5.71
CA ILE A 52 7.64 4.01 -4.40
C ILE A 52 7.12 5.28 -3.72
N GLY A 53 7.87 6.38 -3.82
CA GLY A 53 7.43 7.66 -3.28
C GLY A 53 6.14 8.15 -3.91
N LYS A 54 6.02 8.01 -5.22
CA LYS A 54 4.79 8.37 -5.95
C LYS A 54 3.60 7.51 -5.52
N MET A 55 3.82 6.22 -5.33
CA MET A 55 2.77 5.32 -4.86
C MET A 55 2.31 5.72 -3.46
N GLN A 56 3.25 5.99 -2.55
CA GLN A 56 2.94 6.41 -1.19
C GLN A 56 2.08 7.67 -1.20
N LYS A 57 2.48 8.66 -1.99
CA LYS A 57 1.74 9.91 -2.09
C LYS A 57 0.33 9.70 -2.64
N HIS A 58 0.21 8.85 -3.68
CA HIS A 58 -1.08 8.50 -4.27
C HIS A 58 -2.01 7.83 -3.25
N VAL A 59 -1.48 6.86 -2.52
CA VAL A 59 -2.25 6.12 -1.51
C VAL A 59 -2.67 7.05 -0.37
N LEU A 60 -1.79 7.96 0.06
CA LEU A 60 -2.13 8.96 1.08
C LEU A 60 -3.24 9.89 0.60
N ASN A 61 -3.21 10.29 -0.66
CA ASN A 61 -4.28 11.14 -1.23
C ASN A 61 -5.61 10.40 -1.25
N MET A 62 -5.60 9.12 -1.60
CA MET A 62 -6.81 8.29 -1.57
C MET A 62 -7.36 8.16 -0.15
N SER A 63 -6.47 8.00 0.83
CA SER A 63 -6.85 7.93 2.24
C SER A 63 -7.49 9.24 2.69
N GLY A 64 -6.94 10.38 2.25
CA GLY A 64 -7.49 11.69 2.56
C GLY A 64 -8.88 11.90 2.01
N ARG A 65 -9.22 11.22 0.90
CA ARG A 65 -10.57 11.27 0.31
C ARG A 65 -11.51 10.20 0.87
N GLY A 66 -11.04 9.36 1.80
CA GLY A 66 -11.86 8.30 2.37
C GLY A 66 -12.01 7.08 1.46
N GLU A 67 -11.23 6.98 0.41
CA GLU A 67 -11.29 5.86 -0.53
C GLU A 67 -10.62 4.60 -0.01
N VAL A 68 -9.57 4.76 0.80
CA VAL A 68 -8.88 3.65 1.46
C VAL A 68 -8.59 4.01 2.91
N GLN A 69 -8.45 2.98 3.75
CA GLN A 69 -7.96 3.11 5.11
C GLN A 69 -6.56 2.51 5.17
N LEU A 70 -5.63 3.23 5.74
CA LEU A 70 -4.24 2.79 5.82
C LEU A 70 -3.92 2.27 7.21
N THR A 71 -3.20 1.16 7.23
CA THR A 71 -2.74 0.51 8.45
C THR A 71 -1.33 0.00 8.21
N GLN A 72 -0.54 -0.13 9.26
CA GLN A 72 0.75 -0.78 9.14
C GLN A 72 0.88 -1.83 10.23
N PHE A 73 1.57 -2.90 9.91
CA PHE A 73 1.85 -3.99 10.84
C PHE A 73 3.36 -4.13 10.98
N ARG A 74 3.84 -4.07 12.20
CA ARG A 74 5.26 -4.17 12.50
C ARG A 74 5.64 -5.63 12.75
N HIS A 75 6.55 -6.15 11.94
CA HIS A 75 7.08 -7.51 12.11
C HIS A 75 8.32 -7.54 13.00
N GLY A 76 9.05 -6.44 13.04
CA GLY A 76 10.28 -6.34 13.79
C GLY A 76 10.85 -4.94 13.61
N GLU A 77 12.11 -4.74 14.00
CA GLU A 77 12.74 -3.45 13.83
C GLU A 77 12.90 -3.12 12.34
N ARG A 78 12.33 -1.98 11.90
CA ARG A 78 12.35 -1.52 10.52
C ARG A 78 11.74 -2.50 9.53
N MET A 79 10.86 -3.38 10.02
CA MET A 79 10.17 -4.35 9.17
C MET A 79 8.68 -4.18 9.33
N TYR A 80 8.05 -3.59 8.34
CA TYR A 80 6.63 -3.28 8.34
C TYR A 80 5.95 -3.81 7.10
N SER A 81 4.67 -4.16 7.24
CA SER A 81 3.77 -4.33 6.11
C SER A 81 2.81 -3.14 6.11
N TYR A 82 2.74 -2.42 4.99
CA TYR A 82 1.86 -1.28 4.83
C TYR A 82 0.63 -1.73 4.06
N ILE A 83 -0.54 -1.54 4.67
CA ILE A 83 -1.79 -2.15 4.22
C ILE A 83 -2.78 -1.07 3.84
N ALA A 84 -3.45 -1.26 2.70
CA ALA A 84 -4.55 -0.40 2.27
C ALA A 84 -5.82 -1.23 2.18
N ARG A 85 -6.90 -0.73 2.75
CA ARG A 85 -8.22 -1.35 2.70
C ARG A 85 -9.15 -0.48 1.88
N LYS A 86 -9.84 -1.07 0.91
CA LYS A 86 -10.81 -0.34 0.09
C LYS A 86 -12.06 -0.03 0.93
N MET A 87 -12.42 1.25 1.01
CA MET A 87 -13.50 1.72 1.88
C MET A 87 -14.79 2.07 1.14
N VAL A 88 -14.75 2.17 -0.18
CA VAL A 88 -15.93 2.50 -1.00
C VAL A 88 -15.97 1.59 -2.22
N GLU A 89 -17.16 1.42 -2.79
CA GLU A 89 -17.34 0.63 -4.01
C GLU A 89 -16.84 1.34 -5.27
#